data_05aeb83b71076c52a19cf2ee5bb106e9
#
_entry.id   05aeb83b71076c52a19cf2ee5bb106e9
#
_cell.length_a   1.000
_cell.length_b   1.000
_cell.length_c   1.000
_cell.angle_alpha   90.00
_cell.angle_beta   90.00
_cell.angle_gamma   90.00
#
_symmetry.space_group_name_H-M   'P 1'
#
loop_
_entity.id
_entity.type
_entity.pdbx_description
1 polymer ?
#
loop_
_entity_poly.entity_id
_entity_poly.type
_entity_poly.pdbx_seq_one_letter_code
_entity_poly.pdbx_strand_id
1 'polypeptide(L)'
;MHFQPTRNTPLAWIDRIVFTTACAVALVVGEPSVPAFAQAQWKMATEYPQSNISGVGLETFGKTVSSNTHGSLTTLNAFDNEMKISSREMLRAAQDHRIDGGDAFAGPLESSDPIFGLSSLPFMVQSLDTAKEVAARARPLYERALSTRGLKLLYITIWPSTGIWSDQPLKNPEDLRALSVRTYDGNSAEVMRAVGATAEYLPLNEAIAKLKEHKLNAILTSGDGGVARQLWDDLHHFTPINYAIPISIAFVRQDDFDALPKEAQDEVEAAAAETEKSQFELLANRTAENYKRMRSNGVSIDEPAPPAVIAALKKAGSSPIAAWRAKVSADAIAILDWANQHQ
;
A
#
# COMPACT_ATOMS: atom_id res chain seq x y z
N MET A 1 14.00 6.48 95.90
CA MET A 1 12.91 6.23 96.82
C MET A 1 11.99 5.26 96.18
N HIS A 2 12.09 3.98 96.48
CA HIS A 2 11.21 3.23 97.38
C HIS A 2 9.76 3.29 96.91
N PHE A 3 9.01 2.24 96.57
CA PHE A 3 8.87 0.93 97.16
C PHE A 3 8.09 0.04 96.19
N GLN A 4 8.45 -1.24 96.05
CA GLN A 4 7.56 -2.39 95.78
C GLN A 4 6.84 -2.75 97.10
N PRO A 5 5.99 -3.77 97.21
CA PRO A 5 5.37 -4.74 96.29
C PRO A 5 3.85 -4.96 96.62
N THR A 6 3.15 -5.88 95.98
CA THR A 6 2.67 -7.20 96.47
C THR A 6 1.63 -7.86 95.54
N ARG A 7 1.88 -9.12 95.29
CA ARG A 7 1.06 -10.30 94.98
C ARG A 7 -0.45 -10.24 95.32
N ASN A 8 -1.26 -10.79 94.33
CA ASN A 8 -2.05 -11.98 94.64
C ASN A 8 -2.78 -12.47 93.38
N THR A 9 -2.51 -13.74 93.00
CA THR A 9 -3.44 -14.59 92.29
C THR A 9 -4.45 -15.23 93.25
N PRO A 10 -5.65 -15.72 92.79
CA PRO A 10 -5.79 -17.02 92.15
C PRO A 10 -7.02 -17.25 91.21
N LEU A 11 -6.95 -18.43 90.58
CA LEU A 11 -7.97 -19.36 90.12
C LEU A 11 -8.87 -19.02 88.91
N ALA A 12 -8.56 -19.63 87.80
CA ALA A 12 -9.27 -20.76 87.14
C ALA A 12 -10.80 -20.64 86.88
N TRP A 13 -11.12 -20.49 85.59
CA TRP A 13 -12.27 -21.20 85.02
C TRP A 13 -11.91 -21.57 83.57
N ILE A 14 -12.09 -22.87 83.27
CA ILE A 14 -11.85 -23.52 81.95
C ILE A 14 -13.16 -23.38 81.19
N ASP A 15 -13.18 -22.65 80.10
CA ASP A 15 -14.23 -22.77 79.10
C ASP A 15 -13.66 -23.29 77.79
N ARG A 16 -14.18 -24.42 77.40
CA ARG A 16 -13.86 -25.13 76.16
C ARG A 16 -14.44 -24.35 74.98
N ILE A 17 -13.55 -23.70 74.23
CA ILE A 17 -13.91 -23.18 72.92
C ILE A 17 -13.66 -24.30 71.88
N VAL A 18 -14.75 -24.83 71.35
CA VAL A 18 -14.75 -25.77 70.21
C VAL A 18 -14.43 -24.98 68.96
N PHE A 19 -13.22 -25.13 68.41
CA PHE A 19 -12.85 -24.63 67.10
C PHE A 19 -13.47 -25.49 66.04
N THR A 20 -14.59 -25.09 65.42
CA THR A 20 -15.09 -25.61 64.18
C THR A 20 -14.24 -25.10 63.05
N THR A 21 -13.31 -25.89 62.51
CA THR A 21 -12.53 -25.60 61.34
C THR A 21 -13.44 -25.70 60.11
N ALA A 22 -13.94 -24.57 59.61
CA ALA A 22 -14.62 -24.52 58.33
C ALA A 22 -13.54 -24.58 57.24
N CYS A 23 -13.36 -25.72 56.56
CA CYS A 23 -12.61 -25.82 55.33
C CYS A 23 -13.38 -25.06 54.22
N ALA A 24 -12.97 -23.84 53.92
CA ALA A 24 -13.35 -23.15 52.72
C ALA A 24 -12.61 -23.80 51.54
N VAL A 25 -13.24 -24.65 50.79
CA VAL A 25 -12.76 -25.10 49.48
C VAL A 25 -12.94 -23.91 48.52
N ALA A 26 -11.84 -23.18 48.28
CA ALA A 26 -11.78 -22.21 47.20
C ALA A 26 -11.81 -23.00 45.88
N LEU A 27 -12.95 -23.00 45.19
CA LEU A 27 -13.03 -23.36 43.79
C LEU A 27 -12.22 -22.31 43.01
N VAL A 28 -10.98 -22.63 42.69
CA VAL A 28 -10.23 -21.92 41.67
C VAL A 28 -10.87 -22.29 40.34
N VAL A 29 -11.83 -21.48 39.88
CA VAL A 29 -12.27 -21.51 38.50
C VAL A 29 -11.09 -21.00 37.69
N GLY A 30 -10.25 -21.92 37.21
CA GLY A 30 -9.23 -21.60 36.24
C GLY A 30 -9.92 -21.05 35.00
N GLU A 31 -9.75 -19.74 34.75
CA GLU A 31 -10.06 -19.21 33.43
C GLU A 31 -9.30 -20.05 32.40
N PRO A 32 -9.93 -20.46 31.29
CA PRO A 32 -9.20 -21.15 30.24
C PRO A 32 -8.09 -20.21 29.79
N SER A 33 -6.85 -20.49 30.16
CA SER A 33 -5.70 -19.82 29.59
C SER A 33 -5.68 -20.19 28.11
N VAL A 34 -6.18 -19.29 27.27
CA VAL A 34 -5.91 -19.34 25.84
C VAL A 34 -4.40 -19.41 25.72
N PRO A 35 -3.83 -20.43 25.06
CA PRO A 35 -2.40 -20.52 24.91
C PRO A 35 -1.91 -19.22 24.29
N ALA A 36 -1.08 -18.48 25.00
CA ALA A 36 -0.48 -17.26 24.50
C ALA A 36 0.31 -17.65 23.24
N PHE A 37 -0.21 -17.34 22.08
CA PHE A 37 0.54 -17.45 20.84
C PHE A 37 1.81 -16.61 21.01
N ALA A 38 2.97 -17.19 20.70
CA ALA A 38 4.21 -16.43 20.75
C ALA A 38 4.07 -15.20 19.85
N GLN A 39 4.38 -14.02 20.40
CA GLN A 39 4.26 -12.77 19.67
C GLN A 39 4.99 -12.86 18.32
N ALA A 40 4.24 -12.71 17.24
CA ALA A 40 4.77 -12.69 15.90
C ALA A 40 5.00 -11.25 15.43
N GLN A 41 6.04 -11.04 14.63
CA GLN A 41 6.31 -9.75 14.02
C GLN A 41 6.62 -9.94 12.54
N TRP A 42 5.84 -9.30 11.67
CA TRP A 42 6.08 -9.30 10.24
C TRP A 42 6.91 -8.09 9.81
N LYS A 43 7.97 -8.34 9.09
CA LYS A 43 8.80 -7.33 8.46
C LYS A 43 8.20 -6.97 7.12
N MET A 44 7.57 -5.79 7.04
CA MET A 44 6.87 -5.31 5.86
C MET A 44 7.64 -4.17 5.22
N ALA A 45 7.64 -4.07 3.89
CA ALA A 45 8.36 -3.03 3.18
C ALA A 45 7.52 -2.36 2.09
N THR A 46 7.81 -1.09 1.82
CA THR A 46 7.37 -0.38 0.62
C THR A 46 8.48 0.55 0.13
N GLU A 47 8.55 0.78 -1.20
CA GLU A 47 9.48 1.77 -1.76
C GLU A 47 9.01 3.22 -1.59
N TYR A 48 7.79 3.42 -1.09
CA TYR A 48 7.16 4.72 -0.97
C TYR A 48 7.30 5.32 0.43
N PRO A 49 7.34 6.67 0.54
CA PRO A 49 7.30 7.36 1.83
C PRO A 49 6.03 7.03 2.62
N GLN A 50 6.13 7.07 3.94
CA GLN A 50 4.99 6.87 4.84
C GLN A 50 3.81 7.82 4.56
N SER A 51 4.08 9.04 4.08
CA SER A 51 3.06 10.05 3.75
C SER A 51 2.32 9.79 2.44
N ASN A 52 2.83 8.91 1.59
CA ASN A 52 2.20 8.51 0.33
C ASN A 52 1.04 7.55 0.59
N ILE A 53 0.05 7.47 -0.31
CA ILE A 53 -1.13 6.63 -0.08
C ILE A 53 -0.80 5.17 0.23
N SER A 54 0.18 4.59 -0.46
CA SER A 54 0.68 3.24 -0.21
C SER A 54 1.32 3.11 1.19
N GLY A 55 2.16 4.09 1.58
CA GLY A 55 2.76 4.12 2.92
C GLY A 55 1.72 4.29 4.03
N VAL A 56 0.70 5.13 3.82
CA VAL A 56 -0.45 5.27 4.76
C VAL A 56 -1.18 3.93 4.92
N GLY A 57 -1.37 3.18 3.81
CA GLY A 57 -1.98 1.85 3.86
C GLY A 57 -1.20 0.88 4.71
N LEU A 58 0.11 0.80 4.50
CA LEU A 58 0.98 -0.10 5.26
C LEU A 58 1.00 0.25 6.76
N GLU A 59 1.04 1.52 7.09
CA GLU A 59 0.96 2.02 8.47
C GLU A 59 -0.41 1.68 9.11
N THR A 60 -1.51 1.91 8.37
CA THR A 60 -2.86 1.61 8.83
C THR A 60 -3.02 0.12 9.10
N PHE A 61 -2.62 -0.72 8.16
CA PHE A 61 -2.66 -2.18 8.34
C PHE A 61 -1.90 -2.62 9.58
N GLY A 62 -0.65 -2.13 9.76
CA GLY A 62 0.16 -2.49 10.92
C GLY A 62 -0.48 -2.12 12.25
N LYS A 63 -1.11 -0.93 12.34
CA LYS A 63 -1.84 -0.50 13.54
C LYS A 63 -3.09 -1.32 13.78
N THR A 64 -3.89 -1.56 12.73
CA THR A 64 -5.15 -2.29 12.83
C THR A 64 -4.90 -3.75 13.20
N VAL A 65 -3.97 -4.44 12.55
CA VAL A 65 -3.67 -5.83 12.88
C VAL A 65 -3.11 -5.98 14.29
N SER A 66 -2.26 -5.06 14.75
CA SER A 66 -1.76 -5.07 16.13
C SER A 66 -2.87 -4.86 17.15
N SER A 67 -3.81 -3.96 16.85
CA SER A 67 -4.98 -3.70 17.70
C SER A 67 -5.90 -4.93 17.77
N ASN A 68 -6.27 -5.48 16.61
CA ASN A 68 -7.21 -6.59 16.50
C ASN A 68 -6.68 -7.86 17.17
N THR A 69 -5.37 -8.12 17.03
CA THR A 69 -4.71 -9.29 17.62
C THR A 69 -4.20 -9.05 19.05
N HIS A 70 -4.58 -7.92 19.67
CA HIS A 70 -4.14 -7.54 21.02
C HIS A 70 -2.60 -7.57 21.19
N GLY A 71 -1.86 -7.23 20.12
CA GLY A 71 -0.40 -7.21 20.08
C GLY A 71 0.27 -8.57 19.91
N SER A 72 -0.48 -9.66 19.71
CA SER A 72 0.13 -10.97 19.41
C SER A 72 0.75 -11.03 18.01
N LEU A 73 0.26 -10.22 17.06
CA LEU A 73 0.89 -9.96 15.78
C LEU A 73 1.16 -8.45 15.62
N THR A 74 2.38 -8.10 15.28
CA THR A 74 2.81 -6.73 14.99
C THR A 74 3.51 -6.65 13.64
N THR A 75 3.66 -5.44 13.09
CA THR A 75 4.46 -5.21 11.89
C THR A 75 5.64 -4.30 12.18
N LEU A 76 6.77 -4.60 11.56
CA LEU A 76 7.93 -3.71 11.45
C LEU A 76 7.95 -3.16 10.02
N ASN A 77 7.47 -1.94 9.84
CA ASN A 77 7.30 -1.34 8.53
C ASN A 77 8.54 -0.54 8.12
N ALA A 78 9.11 -0.87 6.98
CA ALA A 78 10.18 -0.11 6.33
C ALA A 78 9.59 0.71 5.17
N PHE A 79 9.79 2.02 5.20
CA PHE A 79 9.28 2.98 4.23
C PHE A 79 10.41 3.56 3.37
N ASP A 80 10.02 4.27 2.32
CA ASP A 80 10.93 5.09 1.53
C ASP A 80 12.14 4.32 0.97
N ASN A 81 11.90 3.08 0.56
CA ASN A 81 12.95 2.19 0.05
C ASN A 81 14.13 1.97 1.03
N GLU A 82 13.90 2.07 2.33
CA GLU A 82 14.90 1.84 3.38
C GLU A 82 15.61 0.49 3.20
N MET A 83 14.88 -0.53 2.79
CA MET A 83 15.41 -1.87 2.54
C MET A 83 16.05 -2.04 1.17
N LYS A 84 16.07 -1.01 0.34
CA LYS A 84 16.58 -1.04 -1.05
C LYS A 84 15.91 -2.16 -1.87
N ILE A 85 14.58 -2.26 -1.75
CA ILE A 85 13.74 -3.20 -2.48
C ILE A 85 12.72 -2.39 -3.26
N SER A 86 12.85 -2.35 -4.58
CA SER A 86 11.87 -1.73 -5.46
C SER A 86 10.60 -2.58 -5.58
N SER A 87 9.48 -1.97 -6.02
CA SER A 87 8.24 -2.72 -6.29
C SER A 87 8.47 -3.91 -7.23
N ARG A 88 9.33 -3.76 -8.25
CA ARG A 88 9.69 -4.85 -9.17
C ARG A 88 10.27 -6.07 -8.46
N GLU A 89 11.04 -5.85 -7.40
CA GLU A 89 11.77 -6.89 -6.68
C GLU A 89 11.01 -7.40 -5.45
N MET A 90 9.90 -6.74 -5.08
CA MET A 90 9.24 -6.94 -3.81
C MET A 90 8.74 -8.39 -3.62
N LEU A 91 8.11 -8.99 -4.64
CA LEU A 91 7.67 -10.39 -4.57
C LEU A 91 8.84 -11.34 -4.39
N ARG A 92 9.93 -11.10 -5.12
CA ARG A 92 11.14 -11.93 -5.01
C ARG A 92 11.81 -11.78 -3.64
N ALA A 93 11.83 -10.57 -3.10
CA ALA A 93 12.40 -10.32 -1.77
C ALA A 93 11.66 -11.08 -0.66
N ALA A 94 10.32 -11.23 -0.78
CA ALA A 94 9.55 -12.06 0.14
C ALA A 94 9.85 -13.55 -0.06
N GLN A 95 9.90 -14.04 -1.31
CA GLN A 95 10.27 -15.41 -1.61
C GLN A 95 11.67 -15.79 -1.10
N ASP A 96 12.61 -14.84 -1.13
CA ASP A 96 13.97 -15.00 -0.63
C ASP A 96 14.08 -14.72 0.90
N HIS A 97 12.95 -14.57 1.62
CA HIS A 97 12.86 -14.34 3.07
C HIS A 97 13.61 -13.08 3.56
N ARG A 98 13.79 -12.09 2.70
CA ARG A 98 14.35 -10.78 3.09
C ARG A 98 13.32 -9.91 3.82
N ILE A 99 12.05 -10.09 3.50
CA ILE A 99 10.87 -9.51 4.13
C ILE A 99 9.79 -10.59 4.28
N ASP A 100 8.85 -10.38 5.19
CA ASP A 100 7.70 -11.28 5.36
C ASP A 100 6.55 -10.88 4.43
N GLY A 101 6.46 -9.60 4.10
CA GLY A 101 5.49 -9.04 3.17
C GLY A 101 5.82 -7.61 2.76
N GLY A 102 4.91 -6.98 2.05
CA GLY A 102 5.09 -5.58 1.63
C GLY A 102 3.91 -5.03 0.85
N ASP A 103 4.01 -3.75 0.51
CA ASP A 103 3.10 -3.06 -0.41
C ASP A 103 3.89 -2.64 -1.64
N ALA A 104 3.52 -3.19 -2.80
CA ALA A 104 4.20 -2.97 -4.06
C ALA A 104 3.28 -2.33 -5.10
N PHE A 105 3.76 -1.33 -5.83
CA PHE A 105 3.08 -0.80 -7.00
C PHE A 105 2.95 -1.88 -8.07
N ALA A 106 1.73 -2.08 -8.61
CA ALA A 106 1.44 -3.25 -9.44
C ALA A 106 2.13 -3.22 -10.82
N GLY A 107 2.18 -2.05 -11.48
CA GLY A 107 2.73 -1.94 -12.83
C GLY A 107 4.11 -2.58 -13.02
N PRO A 108 5.11 -2.30 -12.17
CA PRO A 108 6.43 -2.95 -12.22
C PRO A 108 6.42 -4.48 -12.10
N LEU A 109 5.37 -5.05 -11.49
CA LEU A 109 5.21 -6.49 -11.30
C LEU A 109 4.75 -7.23 -12.56
N GLU A 110 4.40 -6.52 -13.64
CA GLU A 110 3.99 -7.13 -14.92
C GLU A 110 5.01 -8.16 -15.45
N SER A 111 6.30 -7.95 -15.17
CA SER A 111 7.35 -8.91 -15.53
C SER A 111 7.24 -10.24 -14.78
N SER A 112 6.59 -10.25 -13.61
CA SER A 112 6.33 -11.46 -12.83
C SER A 112 5.05 -12.15 -13.28
N ASP A 113 3.99 -11.38 -13.56
CA ASP A 113 2.74 -11.86 -14.14
C ASP A 113 2.06 -10.71 -14.89
N PRO A 114 1.65 -10.90 -16.16
CA PRO A 114 1.04 -9.84 -16.96
C PRO A 114 -0.22 -9.22 -16.34
N ILE A 115 -0.94 -9.93 -15.45
CA ILE A 115 -2.14 -9.39 -14.79
C ILE A 115 -1.85 -8.14 -13.97
N PHE A 116 -0.66 -8.02 -13.38
CA PHE A 116 -0.28 -6.84 -12.61
C PHE A 116 -0.19 -5.56 -13.44
N GLY A 117 -0.01 -5.67 -14.76
CA GLY A 117 -0.04 -4.53 -15.67
C GLY A 117 -1.44 -3.95 -15.90
N LEU A 118 -2.53 -4.67 -15.57
CA LEU A 118 -3.91 -4.27 -15.89
C LEU A 118 -4.24 -2.84 -15.47
N SER A 119 -3.99 -2.48 -14.22
CA SER A 119 -4.34 -1.16 -13.67
C SER A 119 -3.49 -0.01 -14.21
N SER A 120 -2.36 -0.31 -14.85
CA SER A 120 -1.45 0.66 -15.45
C SER A 120 -1.65 0.84 -16.96
N LEU A 121 -2.59 0.10 -17.56
CA LEU A 121 -2.91 0.25 -18.98
C LEU A 121 -3.42 1.66 -19.28
N PRO A 122 -2.93 2.28 -20.37
CA PRO A 122 -3.22 3.69 -20.65
C PRO A 122 -4.70 3.94 -20.92
N PHE A 123 -5.27 4.91 -20.23
CA PHE A 123 -6.64 5.41 -20.41
C PHE A 123 -7.75 4.36 -20.26
N MET A 124 -7.48 3.22 -19.61
CA MET A 124 -8.45 2.16 -19.38
C MET A 124 -9.51 2.57 -18.35
N VAL A 125 -9.11 3.30 -17.32
CA VAL A 125 -9.98 3.72 -16.21
C VAL A 125 -9.93 5.23 -16.05
N GLN A 126 -11.09 5.89 -15.99
CA GLN A 126 -11.20 7.34 -15.94
C GLN A 126 -11.90 7.87 -14.68
N SER A 127 -12.45 6.99 -13.84
CA SER A 127 -13.08 7.34 -12.57
C SER A 127 -12.65 6.44 -11.43
N LEU A 128 -12.76 6.94 -10.19
CA LEU A 128 -12.44 6.16 -8.99
C LEU A 128 -13.42 4.98 -8.81
N ASP A 129 -14.68 5.16 -9.16
CA ASP A 129 -15.70 4.10 -9.04
C ASP A 129 -15.38 2.96 -10.01
N THR A 130 -15.03 3.30 -11.27
CA THR A 130 -14.59 2.29 -12.25
C THR A 130 -13.29 1.61 -11.78
N ALA A 131 -12.34 2.35 -11.19
CA ALA A 131 -11.10 1.78 -10.65
C ALA A 131 -11.38 0.77 -9.53
N LYS A 132 -12.30 1.10 -8.62
CA LYS A 132 -12.73 0.21 -7.53
C LYS A 132 -13.34 -1.08 -8.07
N GLU A 133 -14.23 -0.96 -9.04
CA GLU A 133 -14.89 -2.12 -9.65
C GLU A 133 -13.91 -3.00 -10.42
N VAL A 134 -12.95 -2.40 -11.16
CA VAL A 134 -11.86 -3.13 -11.84
C VAL A 134 -11.00 -3.87 -10.82
N ALA A 135 -10.60 -3.22 -9.73
CA ALA A 135 -9.81 -3.84 -8.67
C ALA A 135 -10.54 -5.03 -8.04
N ALA A 136 -11.85 -4.88 -7.75
CA ALA A 136 -12.67 -5.95 -7.19
C ALA A 136 -12.79 -7.15 -8.16
N ARG A 137 -13.05 -6.90 -9.45
CA ARG A 137 -13.14 -7.94 -10.49
C ARG A 137 -11.81 -8.65 -10.73
N ALA A 138 -10.70 -7.91 -10.67
CA ALA A 138 -9.36 -8.44 -10.90
C ALA A 138 -8.76 -9.14 -9.65
N ARG A 139 -9.32 -8.92 -8.45
CA ARG A 139 -8.81 -9.50 -7.19
C ARG A 139 -8.55 -11.01 -7.29
N PRO A 140 -9.47 -11.87 -7.78
CA PRO A 140 -9.19 -13.31 -7.87
C PRO A 140 -8.01 -13.66 -8.78
N LEU A 141 -7.73 -12.81 -9.79
CA LEU A 141 -6.57 -13.00 -10.68
C LEU A 141 -5.28 -12.60 -9.98
N TYR A 142 -5.27 -11.50 -9.20
CA TYR A 142 -4.13 -11.10 -8.38
C TYR A 142 -3.83 -12.13 -7.29
N GLU A 143 -4.86 -12.62 -6.59
CA GLU A 143 -4.73 -13.69 -5.59
C GLU A 143 -4.10 -14.94 -6.18
N ARG A 144 -4.54 -15.38 -7.36
CA ARG A 144 -3.96 -16.52 -8.08
C ARG A 144 -2.51 -16.26 -8.45
N ALA A 145 -2.19 -15.09 -8.98
CA ALA A 145 -0.83 -14.73 -9.37
C ALA A 145 0.14 -14.69 -8.18
N LEU A 146 -0.33 -14.27 -7.01
CA LEU A 146 0.43 -14.27 -5.76
C LEU A 146 0.56 -15.68 -5.17
N SER A 147 -0.54 -16.46 -5.14
CA SER A 147 -0.55 -17.81 -4.54
C SER A 147 0.39 -18.76 -5.25
N THR A 148 0.54 -18.67 -6.59
CA THR A 148 1.52 -19.46 -7.35
C THR A 148 2.97 -19.15 -6.95
N ARG A 149 3.19 -18.09 -6.16
CA ARG A 149 4.49 -17.64 -5.64
C ARG A 149 4.64 -17.83 -4.13
N GLY A 150 3.69 -18.51 -3.49
CA GLY A 150 3.67 -18.69 -2.04
C GLY A 150 3.37 -17.39 -1.28
N LEU A 151 2.59 -16.48 -1.89
CA LEU A 151 2.22 -15.19 -1.31
C LEU A 151 0.69 -15.07 -1.20
N LYS A 152 0.22 -14.44 -0.14
CA LYS A 152 -1.20 -14.14 0.11
C LYS A 152 -1.44 -12.64 -0.10
N LEU A 153 -2.45 -12.31 -0.91
CA LEU A 153 -2.95 -10.93 -1.02
C LEU A 153 -3.60 -10.52 0.30
N LEU A 154 -3.24 -9.35 0.80
CA LEU A 154 -3.88 -8.71 1.96
C LEU A 154 -4.92 -7.69 1.48
N TYR A 155 -4.48 -6.58 0.93
CA TYR A 155 -5.36 -5.50 0.47
C TYR A 155 -4.83 -4.85 -0.81
N ILE A 156 -5.71 -4.08 -1.46
CA ILE A 156 -5.40 -3.30 -2.66
C ILE A 156 -5.52 -1.81 -2.32
N THR A 157 -4.52 -1.02 -2.65
CA THR A 157 -4.54 0.44 -2.58
C THR A 157 -4.72 1.02 -3.97
N ILE A 158 -5.77 1.79 -4.20
CA ILE A 158 -5.99 2.54 -5.45
C ILE A 158 -5.26 3.88 -5.32
N TRP A 159 -4.50 4.26 -6.35
CA TRP A 159 -3.79 5.53 -6.39
C TRP A 159 -4.61 6.64 -7.04
N PRO A 160 -4.33 7.92 -6.73
CA PRO A 160 -4.83 9.02 -7.54
C PRO A 160 -4.36 8.88 -9.00
N SER A 161 -5.15 9.46 -9.90
CA SER A 161 -4.85 9.42 -11.33
C SER A 161 -3.47 9.97 -11.67
N THR A 162 -2.82 9.33 -12.64
CA THR A 162 -1.49 9.69 -13.12
C THR A 162 -1.52 10.86 -14.06
N GLY A 163 -0.65 11.85 -13.83
CA GLY A 163 -0.37 13.00 -14.69
C GLY A 163 1.10 13.10 -15.06
N ILE A 164 1.47 14.17 -15.74
CA ILE A 164 2.86 14.49 -16.08
C ILE A 164 3.28 15.73 -15.28
N TRP A 165 4.30 15.56 -14.45
CA TRP A 165 5.09 16.65 -13.88
C TRP A 165 6.16 17.03 -14.87
N SER A 166 6.35 18.33 -15.13
CA SER A 166 7.33 18.83 -16.12
C SER A 166 7.88 20.19 -15.72
N ASP A 167 9.03 20.53 -16.26
CA ASP A 167 9.66 21.85 -16.11
C ASP A 167 8.98 22.93 -16.97
N GLN A 168 8.32 22.51 -18.08
CA GLN A 168 7.58 23.38 -19.00
C GLN A 168 6.14 22.90 -19.19
N PRO A 169 5.19 23.80 -19.49
CA PRO A 169 3.80 23.44 -19.72
C PRO A 169 3.65 22.62 -21.01
N LEU A 170 2.75 21.62 -20.98
CA LEU A 170 2.41 20.82 -22.15
C LEU A 170 1.15 21.43 -22.80
N LYS A 171 1.27 22.09 -23.95
CA LYS A 171 0.18 22.76 -24.66
C LYS A 171 -0.30 22.02 -25.91
N ASN A 172 0.61 21.28 -26.52
CA ASN A 172 0.37 20.57 -27.78
C ASN A 172 1.21 19.27 -27.85
N PRO A 173 0.94 18.35 -28.81
CA PRO A 173 1.68 17.09 -28.91
C PRO A 173 3.19 17.25 -29.19
N GLU A 174 3.61 18.35 -29.76
CA GLU A 174 5.01 18.63 -30.05
C GLU A 174 5.81 18.80 -28.76
N ASP A 175 5.20 19.34 -27.70
CA ASP A 175 5.84 19.55 -26.39
C ASP A 175 6.22 18.20 -25.74
N LEU A 176 5.50 17.12 -26.06
CA LEU A 176 5.84 15.77 -25.58
C LEU A 176 7.20 15.30 -26.09
N ARG A 177 7.62 15.75 -27.29
CA ARG A 177 8.91 15.36 -27.90
C ARG A 177 10.12 15.96 -27.19
N ALA A 178 9.91 17.07 -26.47
CA ALA A 178 10.95 17.72 -25.69
C ALA A 178 11.19 17.05 -24.33
N LEU A 179 10.34 16.08 -23.94
CA LEU A 179 10.44 15.44 -22.65
C LEU A 179 11.55 14.39 -22.60
N SER A 180 12.39 14.52 -21.58
CA SER A 180 13.19 13.45 -21.01
C SER A 180 12.48 12.99 -19.75
N VAL A 181 11.66 11.94 -19.87
CA VAL A 181 10.65 11.60 -18.88
C VAL A 181 10.93 10.26 -18.19
N ARG A 182 10.82 10.25 -16.87
CA ARG A 182 10.72 9.01 -16.11
C ARG A 182 9.31 8.46 -16.17
N THR A 183 9.20 7.17 -16.40
CA THR A 183 7.97 6.39 -16.27
C THR A 183 8.10 5.31 -15.20
N TYR A 184 6.97 4.75 -14.75
CA TYR A 184 6.95 3.79 -13.64
C TYR A 184 6.89 2.32 -14.09
N ASP A 185 6.65 2.05 -15.38
CA ASP A 185 6.63 0.71 -15.97
C ASP A 185 7.02 0.72 -17.45
N GLY A 186 7.11 -0.46 -18.04
CA GLY A 186 7.48 -0.63 -19.44
C GLY A 186 6.45 -0.11 -20.42
N ASN A 187 5.16 -0.29 -20.13
CA ASN A 187 4.05 0.12 -21.00
C ASN A 187 4.00 1.64 -21.11
N SER A 188 4.09 2.37 -20.01
CA SER A 188 4.14 3.83 -20.01
C SER A 188 5.40 4.38 -20.69
N ALA A 189 6.54 3.68 -20.59
CA ALA A 189 7.74 4.05 -21.33
C ALA A 189 7.55 3.90 -22.85
N GLU A 190 6.88 2.83 -23.29
CA GLU A 190 6.55 2.61 -24.70
C GLU A 190 5.63 3.72 -25.24
N VAL A 191 4.56 4.06 -24.51
CA VAL A 191 3.66 5.15 -24.87
C VAL A 191 4.40 6.47 -25.05
N MET A 192 5.25 6.83 -24.07
CA MET A 192 5.98 8.10 -24.12
C MET A 192 6.98 8.13 -25.28
N ARG A 193 7.66 7.03 -25.57
CA ARG A 193 8.54 6.93 -26.74
C ARG A 193 7.78 7.02 -28.06
N ALA A 194 6.58 6.44 -28.12
CA ALA A 194 5.74 6.49 -29.32
C ALA A 194 5.25 7.89 -29.69
N VAL A 195 5.15 8.80 -28.71
CA VAL A 195 4.88 10.21 -28.95
C VAL A 195 6.15 11.04 -29.17
N GLY A 196 7.32 10.43 -29.18
CA GLY A 196 8.60 11.04 -29.49
C GLY A 196 9.41 11.51 -28.28
N ALA A 197 8.96 11.26 -27.06
CA ALA A 197 9.73 11.58 -25.85
C ALA A 197 10.93 10.62 -25.65
N THR A 198 11.96 11.09 -24.99
CA THR A 198 12.98 10.22 -24.40
C THR A 198 12.45 9.68 -23.08
N ALA A 199 12.12 8.39 -23.00
CA ALA A 199 11.51 7.82 -21.82
C ALA A 199 12.31 6.69 -21.22
N GLU A 200 12.50 6.76 -19.89
CA GLU A 200 13.15 5.72 -19.09
C GLU A 200 12.19 5.16 -18.05
N TYR A 201 12.17 3.84 -17.92
CA TYR A 201 11.51 3.17 -16.81
C TYR A 201 12.47 3.04 -15.62
N LEU A 202 12.16 3.71 -14.52
CA LEU A 202 12.99 3.76 -13.30
C LEU A 202 12.11 3.76 -12.04
N PRO A 203 12.58 3.22 -10.90
CA PRO A 203 12.06 3.55 -9.58
C PRO A 203 12.06 5.08 -9.34
N LEU A 204 11.12 5.57 -8.54
CA LEU A 204 10.96 7.03 -8.38
C LEU A 204 12.18 7.71 -7.73
N ASN A 205 12.81 7.05 -6.76
CA ASN A 205 14.02 7.60 -6.08
C ASN A 205 15.19 7.76 -7.03
N GLU A 206 15.39 6.84 -7.99
CA GLU A 206 16.44 6.96 -9.01
C GLU A 206 16.15 8.11 -9.97
N ALA A 207 14.85 8.30 -10.29
CA ALA A 207 14.42 9.41 -11.14
C ALA A 207 14.69 10.77 -10.48
N ILE A 208 14.49 10.90 -9.16
CA ILE A 208 14.79 12.14 -8.43
C ILE A 208 16.29 12.48 -8.51
N ALA A 209 17.17 11.51 -8.40
CA ALA A 209 18.60 11.74 -8.56
C ALA A 209 18.91 12.26 -9.98
N LYS A 210 18.35 11.64 -11.03
CA LYS A 210 18.53 12.09 -12.41
C LYS A 210 17.89 13.45 -12.70
N LEU A 211 16.77 13.77 -12.04
CA LEU A 211 16.12 15.07 -12.14
C LEU A 211 17.04 16.19 -11.63
N LYS A 212 17.65 16.00 -10.45
CA LYS A 212 18.63 16.94 -9.88
C LYS A 212 19.91 17.09 -10.72
N GLU A 213 20.26 16.06 -11.50
CA GLU A 213 21.36 16.10 -12.46
C GLU A 213 20.94 16.70 -13.82
N HIS A 214 19.69 17.20 -13.95
CA HIS A 214 19.09 17.72 -15.20
C HIS A 214 19.11 16.70 -16.37
N LYS A 215 19.15 15.40 -16.06
CA LYS A 215 19.03 14.32 -17.05
C LYS A 215 17.58 14.00 -17.39
N LEU A 216 16.65 14.41 -16.53
CA LEU A 216 15.21 14.35 -16.73
C LEU A 216 14.65 15.76 -16.58
N ASN A 217 13.57 16.05 -17.31
CA ASN A 217 12.78 17.27 -17.17
C ASN A 217 11.28 16.98 -16.99
N ALA A 218 10.93 15.71 -16.83
CA ALA A 218 9.57 15.29 -16.55
C ALA A 218 9.49 13.96 -15.77
N ILE A 219 8.40 13.80 -15.02
CA ILE A 219 8.09 12.56 -14.31
C ILE A 219 6.60 12.22 -14.53
N LEU A 220 6.33 11.03 -15.05
CA LEU A 220 5.00 10.45 -15.09
C LEU A 220 4.68 9.87 -13.71
N THR A 221 3.78 10.51 -12.97
CA THR A 221 3.29 10.09 -11.65
C THR A 221 2.03 10.84 -11.27
N SER A 222 1.35 10.43 -10.21
CA SER A 222 0.20 11.16 -9.68
C SER A 222 0.61 12.44 -8.93
N GLY A 223 -0.38 13.28 -8.61
CA GLY A 223 -0.17 14.38 -7.66
C GLY A 223 0.34 13.89 -6.30
N ASP A 224 -0.12 12.72 -5.83
CA ASP A 224 0.31 12.12 -4.57
C ASP A 224 1.80 11.73 -4.58
N GLY A 225 2.24 11.06 -5.64
CA GLY A 225 3.66 10.72 -5.80
C GLY A 225 4.56 11.95 -5.86
N GLY A 226 4.11 12.98 -6.58
CA GLY A 226 4.86 14.23 -6.67
C GLY A 226 4.91 15.02 -5.36
N VAL A 227 3.79 15.11 -4.65
CA VAL A 227 3.70 15.80 -3.35
C VAL A 227 4.56 15.10 -2.29
N ALA A 228 4.55 13.78 -2.23
CA ALA A 228 5.33 13.01 -1.27
C ALA A 228 6.86 13.18 -1.47
N ARG A 229 7.27 13.54 -2.67
CA ARG A 229 8.67 13.75 -3.07
C ARG A 229 9.04 15.21 -3.30
N GLN A 230 8.10 16.14 -3.06
CA GLN A 230 8.32 17.58 -3.25
C GLN A 230 8.85 17.91 -4.66
N LEU A 231 8.24 17.27 -5.69
CA LEU A 231 8.71 17.46 -7.08
C LEU A 231 8.64 18.91 -7.54
N TRP A 232 7.90 19.78 -6.83
CA TRP A 232 7.84 21.23 -7.09
C TRP A 232 9.19 21.94 -6.94
N ASP A 233 10.19 21.34 -6.28
CA ASP A 233 11.51 21.91 -6.17
C ASP A 233 12.24 21.96 -7.53
N ASP A 234 11.87 21.06 -8.45
CA ASP A 234 12.51 20.92 -9.76
C ASP A 234 11.50 21.04 -10.93
N LEU A 235 10.22 20.70 -10.73
CA LEU A 235 9.17 20.65 -11.76
C LEU A 235 7.99 21.52 -11.36
N HIS A 236 7.71 22.55 -12.16
CA HIS A 236 6.76 23.61 -11.80
C HIS A 236 5.40 23.48 -12.50
N HIS A 237 5.23 22.49 -13.38
CA HIS A 237 3.98 22.20 -14.10
C HIS A 237 3.49 20.81 -13.80
N PHE A 238 2.18 20.66 -13.73
CA PHE A 238 1.50 19.38 -13.66
C PHE A 238 0.34 19.33 -14.63
N THR A 239 0.37 18.40 -15.58
CA THR A 239 -0.71 18.18 -16.53
C THR A 239 -1.47 16.90 -16.14
N PRO A 240 -2.72 16.99 -15.65
CA PRO A 240 -3.53 15.85 -15.20
C PRO A 240 -4.13 15.11 -16.41
N ILE A 241 -3.29 14.36 -17.09
CA ILE A 241 -3.67 13.62 -18.31
C ILE A 241 -4.59 12.42 -18.04
N ASN A 242 -4.81 12.03 -16.80
CA ASN A 242 -5.57 10.84 -16.39
C ASN A 242 -5.09 9.57 -17.14
N TYR A 243 -3.78 9.39 -17.20
CA TYR A 243 -3.17 8.28 -17.93
C TYR A 243 -3.65 6.92 -17.42
N ALA A 244 -3.68 6.73 -16.12
CA ALA A 244 -4.18 5.54 -15.44
C ALA A 244 -4.57 5.88 -14.00
N ILE A 245 -5.41 5.05 -13.39
CA ILE A 245 -5.68 5.01 -11.96
C ILE A 245 -5.12 3.67 -11.44
N PRO A 246 -3.82 3.61 -11.17
CA PRO A 246 -3.14 2.37 -10.87
C PRO A 246 -3.39 1.90 -9.44
N ILE A 247 -2.91 0.70 -9.13
CA ILE A 247 -2.99 0.12 -7.79
C ILE A 247 -1.61 -0.26 -7.24
N SER A 248 -1.54 -0.34 -5.91
CA SER A 248 -0.58 -1.17 -5.19
C SER A 248 -1.28 -2.39 -4.61
N ILE A 249 -0.53 -3.45 -4.40
CA ILE A 249 -0.96 -4.67 -3.72
C ILE A 249 -0.12 -4.90 -2.48
N ALA A 250 -0.78 -5.10 -1.36
CA ALA A 250 -0.15 -5.53 -0.13
C ALA A 250 -0.28 -7.05 -0.01
N PHE A 251 0.78 -7.69 0.42
CA PHE A 251 0.85 -9.14 0.51
C PHE A 251 1.77 -9.57 1.64
N VAL A 252 1.65 -10.86 2.03
CA VAL A 252 2.52 -11.53 3.00
C VAL A 252 2.88 -12.92 2.45
N ARG A 253 3.94 -13.54 2.94
CA ARG A 253 4.21 -14.94 2.63
C ARG A 253 3.07 -15.82 3.14
N GLN A 254 2.65 -16.78 2.32
CA GLN A 254 1.57 -17.70 2.68
C GLN A 254 1.91 -18.50 3.94
N ASP A 255 3.16 -18.99 4.04
CA ASP A 255 3.61 -19.78 5.20
C ASP A 255 3.55 -18.99 6.52
N ASP A 256 3.87 -17.68 6.50
CA ASP A 256 3.77 -16.83 7.69
C ASP A 256 2.32 -16.60 8.11
N PHE A 257 1.42 -16.48 7.15
CA PHE A 257 -0.01 -16.37 7.41
C PHE A 257 -0.57 -17.70 7.96
N ASP A 258 -0.23 -18.82 7.33
CA ASP A 258 -0.71 -20.15 7.72
C ASP A 258 -0.16 -20.61 9.08
N ALA A 259 0.98 -20.08 9.50
CA ALA A 259 1.56 -20.32 10.83
C ALA A 259 0.79 -19.65 11.98
N LEU A 260 -0.09 -18.68 11.68
CA LEU A 260 -0.93 -18.02 12.69
C LEU A 260 -2.07 -18.94 13.14
N PRO A 261 -2.51 -18.85 14.41
CA PRO A 261 -3.77 -19.44 14.84
C PRO A 261 -4.94 -18.91 14.01
N LYS A 262 -6.00 -19.72 13.84
CA LYS A 262 -7.15 -19.36 13.01
C LYS A 262 -7.77 -18.02 13.39
N GLU A 263 -7.90 -17.72 14.69
CA GLU A 263 -8.41 -16.43 15.19
C GLU A 263 -7.53 -15.26 14.72
N ALA A 264 -6.20 -15.41 14.78
CA ALA A 264 -5.29 -14.37 14.29
C ALA A 264 -5.32 -14.22 12.76
N GLN A 265 -5.53 -15.31 12.01
CA GLN A 265 -5.75 -15.25 10.56
C GLN A 265 -7.01 -14.45 10.23
N ASP A 266 -8.12 -14.68 10.95
CA ASP A 266 -9.38 -13.95 10.75
C ASP A 266 -9.21 -12.46 11.07
N GLU A 267 -8.45 -12.12 12.12
CA GLU A 267 -8.14 -10.73 12.47
C GLU A 267 -7.21 -10.04 11.44
N VAL A 268 -6.29 -10.79 10.84
CA VAL A 268 -5.47 -10.27 9.72
C VAL A 268 -6.35 -9.94 8.51
N GLU A 269 -7.28 -10.84 8.16
CA GLU A 269 -8.20 -10.61 7.04
C GLU A 269 -9.14 -9.43 7.31
N ALA A 270 -9.63 -9.29 8.54
CA ALA A 270 -10.44 -8.15 8.98
C ALA A 270 -9.64 -6.83 8.90
N ALA A 271 -8.40 -6.83 9.39
CA ALA A 271 -7.51 -5.66 9.33
C ALA A 271 -7.18 -5.26 7.87
N ALA A 272 -6.98 -6.25 7.00
CA ALA A 272 -6.74 -6.01 5.58
C ALA A 272 -7.97 -5.38 4.90
N ALA A 273 -9.17 -5.90 5.16
CA ALA A 273 -10.41 -5.37 4.61
C ALA A 273 -10.71 -3.93 5.12
N GLU A 274 -10.48 -3.67 6.41
CA GLU A 274 -10.63 -2.34 7.00
C GLU A 274 -9.63 -1.34 6.39
N THR A 275 -8.37 -1.77 6.20
CA THR A 275 -7.34 -0.96 5.55
C THR A 275 -7.74 -0.60 4.12
N GLU A 276 -8.17 -1.56 3.32
CA GLU A 276 -8.59 -1.33 1.94
C GLU A 276 -9.76 -0.34 1.87
N LYS A 277 -10.76 -0.49 2.74
CA LYS A 277 -11.88 0.43 2.85
C LYS A 277 -11.43 1.84 3.21
N SER A 278 -10.59 1.97 4.24
CA SER A 278 -10.04 3.26 4.69
C SER A 278 -9.22 3.96 3.59
N GLN A 279 -8.39 3.21 2.86
CA GLN A 279 -7.61 3.73 1.74
C GLN A 279 -8.51 4.27 0.62
N PHE A 280 -9.59 3.58 0.31
CA PHE A 280 -10.56 4.05 -0.69
C PHE A 280 -11.29 5.32 -0.24
N GLU A 281 -11.67 5.42 1.03
CA GLU A 281 -12.32 6.61 1.60
C GLU A 281 -11.38 7.83 1.60
N LEU A 282 -10.11 7.63 1.96
CA LEU A 282 -9.10 8.68 1.91
C LEU A 282 -8.88 9.23 0.50
N LEU A 283 -9.01 8.37 -0.51
CA LEU A 283 -8.77 8.76 -1.90
C LEU A 283 -9.75 9.82 -2.41
N ALA A 284 -10.99 9.85 -1.88
CA ALA A 284 -12.03 10.79 -2.31
C ALA A 284 -11.59 12.26 -2.24
N ASN A 285 -10.84 12.65 -1.20
CA ASN A 285 -10.36 14.02 -1.01
C ASN A 285 -8.90 14.21 -1.37
N ARG A 286 -8.14 13.13 -1.49
CA ARG A 286 -6.67 13.17 -1.60
C ARG A 286 -6.19 13.92 -2.84
N THR A 287 -6.86 13.78 -3.98
CA THR A 287 -6.50 14.52 -5.20
C THR A 287 -6.64 16.03 -4.98
N ALA A 288 -7.74 16.48 -4.38
CA ALA A 288 -7.98 17.91 -4.12
C ALA A 288 -6.96 18.47 -3.11
N GLU A 289 -6.63 17.71 -2.07
CA GLU A 289 -5.62 18.08 -1.08
C GLU A 289 -4.23 18.17 -1.70
N ASN A 290 -3.85 17.21 -2.53
CA ASN A 290 -2.59 17.22 -3.26
C ASN A 290 -2.51 18.45 -4.20
N TYR A 291 -3.55 18.73 -4.97
CA TYR A 291 -3.58 19.89 -5.85
C TYR A 291 -3.47 21.21 -5.07
N LYS A 292 -4.12 21.31 -3.90
CA LYS A 292 -3.97 22.47 -3.01
C LYS A 292 -2.52 22.62 -2.57
N ARG A 293 -1.86 21.55 -2.13
CA ARG A 293 -0.44 21.58 -1.73
C ARG A 293 0.48 21.94 -2.87
N MET A 294 0.24 21.39 -4.07
CA MET A 294 1.01 21.70 -5.28
C MET A 294 0.94 23.19 -5.60
N ARG A 295 -0.30 23.75 -5.68
CA ARG A 295 -0.49 25.20 -5.92
C ARG A 295 0.16 26.08 -4.86
N SER A 296 0.09 25.68 -3.58
CA SER A 296 0.73 26.41 -2.47
C SER A 296 2.25 26.40 -2.55
N ASN A 297 2.85 25.46 -3.30
CA ASN A 297 4.28 25.37 -3.55
C ASN A 297 4.66 25.81 -4.99
N GLY A 298 3.81 26.62 -5.65
CA GLY A 298 4.13 27.25 -6.92
C GLY A 298 3.93 26.39 -8.17
N VAL A 299 3.32 25.20 -8.05
CA VAL A 299 3.02 24.37 -9.24
C VAL A 299 1.83 24.93 -10.00
N SER A 300 2.00 25.16 -11.30
CA SER A 300 0.90 25.38 -12.24
C SER A 300 0.26 24.05 -12.59
N ILE A 301 -1.04 23.93 -12.36
CA ILE A 301 -1.82 22.75 -12.75
C ILE A 301 -2.59 23.11 -14.02
N ASP A 302 -2.21 22.48 -15.13
CA ASP A 302 -2.76 22.73 -16.48
C ASP A 302 -4.07 21.94 -16.67
N GLU A 303 -5.14 22.41 -16.02
CA GLU A 303 -6.45 21.76 -15.98
C GLU A 303 -7.51 22.63 -16.70
N PRO A 304 -8.25 22.07 -17.69
CA PRO A 304 -8.14 20.70 -18.20
C PRO A 304 -6.88 20.48 -19.04
N ALA A 305 -6.39 19.21 -19.04
CA ALA A 305 -5.27 18.84 -19.90
C ALA A 305 -5.62 19.07 -21.39
N PRO A 306 -4.65 19.52 -22.22
CA PRO A 306 -4.92 19.82 -23.62
C PRO A 306 -5.44 18.59 -24.40
N PRO A 307 -6.61 18.69 -25.07
CA PRO A 307 -7.22 17.53 -25.76
C PRO A 307 -6.33 16.88 -26.82
N ALA A 308 -5.51 17.68 -27.52
CA ALA A 308 -4.57 17.16 -28.52
C ALA A 308 -3.47 16.30 -27.91
N VAL A 309 -2.95 16.68 -26.73
CA VAL A 309 -1.98 15.89 -25.96
C VAL A 309 -2.62 14.56 -25.55
N ILE A 310 -3.82 14.58 -24.98
CA ILE A 310 -4.56 13.37 -24.61
C ILE A 310 -4.77 12.45 -25.82
N ALA A 311 -5.21 13.00 -26.96
CA ALA A 311 -5.46 12.22 -28.17
C ALA A 311 -4.18 11.54 -28.70
N ALA A 312 -3.03 12.23 -28.67
CA ALA A 312 -1.75 11.65 -29.07
C ALA A 312 -1.33 10.50 -28.16
N LEU A 313 -1.46 10.67 -26.84
CA LEU A 313 -1.13 9.64 -25.85
C LEU A 313 -2.08 8.43 -25.93
N LYS A 314 -3.40 8.66 -26.11
CA LYS A 314 -4.39 7.59 -26.31
C LYS A 314 -4.06 6.77 -27.57
N LYS A 315 -3.72 7.43 -28.67
CA LYS A 315 -3.31 6.76 -29.91
C LYS A 315 -2.04 5.89 -29.67
N ALA A 316 -1.05 6.43 -28.98
CA ALA A 316 0.18 5.69 -28.64
C ALA A 316 -0.08 4.50 -27.69
N GLY A 317 -1.09 4.60 -26.84
CA GLY A 317 -1.48 3.56 -25.90
C GLY A 317 -2.06 2.28 -26.52
N SER A 318 -2.46 2.32 -27.78
CA SER A 318 -3.07 1.14 -28.45
C SER A 318 -2.11 -0.06 -28.57
N SER A 319 -0.82 0.19 -28.82
CA SER A 319 0.21 -0.87 -28.96
C SER A 319 0.41 -1.65 -27.65
N PRO A 320 0.75 -1.03 -26.50
CA PRO A 320 0.92 -1.76 -25.25
C PRO A 320 -0.37 -2.45 -24.77
N ILE A 321 -1.56 -1.89 -25.01
CA ILE A 321 -2.82 -2.56 -24.70
C ILE A 321 -2.95 -3.85 -25.54
N ALA A 322 -2.69 -3.80 -26.85
CA ALA A 322 -2.74 -4.98 -27.71
C ALA A 322 -1.71 -6.04 -27.29
N ALA A 323 -0.48 -5.62 -26.96
CA ALA A 323 0.57 -6.50 -26.49
C ALA A 323 0.22 -7.17 -25.14
N TRP A 324 -0.41 -6.44 -24.24
CA TRP A 324 -0.88 -6.98 -22.95
C TRP A 324 -2.01 -8.01 -23.17
N ARG A 325 -3.02 -7.68 -24.01
CA ARG A 325 -4.11 -8.62 -24.35
C ARG A 325 -3.62 -9.96 -24.89
N ALA A 326 -2.52 -9.98 -25.60
CA ALA A 326 -1.93 -11.21 -26.14
C ALA A 326 -1.28 -12.11 -25.09
N LYS A 327 -1.03 -11.60 -23.87
CA LYS A 327 -0.30 -12.31 -22.81
C LYS A 327 -1.18 -12.79 -21.66
N VAL A 328 -2.42 -12.31 -21.57
CA VAL A 328 -3.30 -12.54 -20.40
C VAL A 328 -4.43 -13.52 -20.71
N SER A 329 -5.12 -13.98 -19.66
CA SER A 329 -6.28 -14.86 -19.77
C SER A 329 -7.51 -14.14 -20.35
N ALA A 330 -8.48 -14.92 -20.81
CA ALA A 330 -9.78 -14.40 -21.27
C ALA A 330 -10.50 -13.62 -20.17
N ASP A 331 -10.39 -14.04 -18.90
CA ASP A 331 -10.99 -13.34 -17.77
C ASP A 331 -10.40 -11.92 -17.59
N ALA A 332 -9.07 -11.79 -17.72
CA ALA A 332 -8.42 -10.49 -17.65
C ALA A 332 -8.83 -9.58 -18.82
N ILE A 333 -8.98 -10.14 -20.03
CA ILE A 333 -9.49 -9.42 -21.19
C ILE A 333 -10.93 -8.96 -20.96
N ALA A 334 -11.79 -9.80 -20.38
CA ALA A 334 -13.18 -9.44 -20.09
C ALA A 334 -13.28 -8.26 -19.08
N ILE A 335 -12.36 -8.18 -18.11
CA ILE A 335 -12.29 -7.05 -17.19
C ILE A 335 -11.90 -5.77 -17.91
N LEU A 336 -10.89 -5.82 -18.80
CA LEU A 336 -10.49 -4.69 -19.62
C LEU A 336 -11.64 -4.21 -20.52
N ASP A 337 -12.35 -5.14 -21.18
CA ASP A 337 -13.47 -4.82 -22.06
C ASP A 337 -14.65 -4.21 -21.27
N TRP A 338 -14.90 -4.73 -20.07
CA TRP A 338 -15.88 -4.13 -19.16
C TRP A 338 -15.49 -2.70 -18.78
N ALA A 339 -14.24 -2.45 -18.41
CA ALA A 339 -13.76 -1.11 -18.04
C ALA A 339 -13.90 -0.11 -19.19
N ASN A 340 -13.62 -0.51 -20.43
CA ASN A 340 -13.78 0.32 -21.61
C ASN A 340 -15.24 0.72 -21.90
N GLN A 341 -16.21 -0.09 -21.45
CA GLN A 341 -17.66 0.20 -21.61
C GLN A 341 -18.21 1.10 -20.48
N HIS A 342 -17.46 1.29 -19.38
CA HIS A 342 -17.91 2.00 -18.18
C HIS A 342 -16.99 3.19 -17.81
N GLN A 343 -16.44 3.87 -18.84
CA GLN A 343 -15.58 5.05 -18.68
C GLN A 343 -16.38 6.30 -18.34
#